data_86d3afe1af5b23cc35381b5329503f39
#
_entry.id   86d3afe1af5b23cc35381b5329503f39
#
_cell.length_a   1.000
_cell.length_b   1.000
_cell.length_c   1.000
_cell.angle_alpha   90.00
_cell.angle_beta   90.00
_cell.angle_gamma   90.00
#
_symmetry.space_group_name_H-M   'P 1'
#
loop_
_entity.id
_entity.type
_entity.pdbx_description
1 polymer ?
#
loop_
_entity_poly.entity_id
_entity_poly.type
_entity_poly.pdbx_seq_one_letter_code
_entity_poly.pdbx_strand_id
1 'polypeptide(L)'
;MKRLVYIIVFTLGLTACYDDKGSYDYHDICEVNIEGVESVYETVYRESVLEIDPTVTVTEGNIGDTTRFAYEWRANVAYNSTELIGTERILNYRVELAPRNDYVLYFRVTDRQTGVVTVATSTLKVGTAYSKGILLIGENAQGEADVQMLSMVKDTVLYKELLKNSGLPVLKNPVDIIHTGAAGNSNYIKLWVLTGSQAYSMDRKTFAGSESDVFGKLLFMDRTFDTEFVPVDIIPRVKDKAGKNGGSSYYRTVVCNNGYIFNASTLLMGGDYYNNPVNCLTSDQNTYYKAFPYLFYTLNSYSGGFLWFDVENRRFLTVKNSIAVSDLLEDQAGDPFSWNQGTTGRTLVYGENTLDVGSSNGNSFAILKDPAGAYYLYKFRAVGSGPTKLNCYTIGAGAVDFDKADFYAFSSRRTVVYYAVGATLHAYDYNKGNERHYTFDMGDPITMLYCDTAIEPNANPLYVATYNATTGGKLQKYIQGVNPDKVELEADEKSCWEGLMKIKKMSWRAVE
;
A
#
# COMPACT_ATOMS: atom_id res chain seq x y z
N MET A 1 -11.95 -28.42 -87.20
CA MET A 1 -11.19 -27.14 -87.11
C MET A 1 -11.36 -26.44 -85.75
N LYS A 2 -12.55 -26.32 -85.16
CA LYS A 2 -12.69 -25.62 -83.84
C LYS A 2 -11.91 -26.26 -82.65
N ARG A 3 -11.77 -27.59 -82.59
CA ARG A 3 -11.01 -28.26 -81.54
C ARG A 3 -9.49 -28.11 -81.63
N LEU A 4 -8.97 -27.90 -82.83
CA LEU A 4 -7.53 -27.68 -83.07
C LEU A 4 -7.12 -26.26 -82.65
N VAL A 5 -7.99 -25.26 -82.80
CA VAL A 5 -7.75 -23.90 -82.39
C VAL A 5 -7.70 -23.79 -80.85
N TYR A 6 -8.51 -24.54 -80.11
CA TYR A 6 -8.48 -24.55 -78.63
C TYR A 6 -7.19 -25.21 -78.07
N ILE A 7 -6.64 -26.21 -78.74
CA ILE A 7 -5.37 -26.85 -78.36
C ILE A 7 -4.19 -25.89 -78.60
N ILE A 8 -4.17 -25.16 -79.72
CA ILE A 8 -3.13 -24.20 -80.04
C ILE A 8 -3.19 -22.98 -79.09
N VAL A 9 -4.37 -22.51 -78.71
CA VAL A 9 -4.52 -21.41 -77.71
C VAL A 9 -4.11 -21.87 -76.31
N PHE A 10 -4.39 -23.15 -75.94
CA PHE A 10 -3.98 -23.68 -74.65
C PHE A 10 -2.49 -23.97 -74.55
N THR A 11 -1.81 -24.36 -75.64
CA THR A 11 -0.37 -24.56 -75.66
C THR A 11 0.43 -23.24 -75.72
N LEU A 12 -0.13 -22.16 -76.30
CA LEU A 12 0.47 -20.83 -76.27
C LEU A 12 0.37 -20.14 -74.90
N GLY A 13 -0.61 -20.55 -74.07
CA GLY A 13 -0.75 -20.05 -72.67
C GLY A 13 0.22 -20.68 -71.69
N LEU A 14 0.92 -21.77 -72.02
CA LEU A 14 1.87 -22.45 -71.13
C LEU A 14 3.35 -22.00 -71.31
N THR A 15 3.64 -21.15 -72.29
CA THR A 15 4.99 -20.60 -72.50
C THR A 15 5.15 -19.20 -71.96
N ALA A 16 4.16 -18.70 -71.18
CA ALA A 16 4.23 -17.42 -70.50
C ALA A 16 4.78 -17.51 -69.06
N CYS A 17 5.49 -18.61 -68.71
CA CYS A 17 6.45 -18.52 -67.61
C CYS A 17 7.69 -17.81 -68.16
N TYR A 18 7.66 -16.53 -68.10
CA TYR A 18 8.83 -15.71 -68.23
C TYR A 18 9.74 -16.05 -67.06
N ASP A 19 10.82 -16.82 -67.34
CA ASP A 19 11.94 -16.94 -66.41
C ASP A 19 12.44 -15.52 -66.21
N ASP A 20 11.97 -14.92 -65.12
CA ASP A 20 12.54 -13.67 -64.63
C ASP A 20 13.98 -13.97 -64.20
N LYS A 21 14.90 -13.94 -65.20
CA LYS A 21 16.32 -13.86 -64.95
C LYS A 21 16.65 -12.44 -64.56
N GLY A 22 15.94 -11.96 -63.50
CA GLY A 22 16.26 -10.72 -62.85
C GLY A 22 17.71 -10.82 -62.40
N SER A 23 18.58 -10.04 -63.02
CA SER A 23 19.91 -9.75 -62.46
C SER A 23 19.68 -8.89 -61.24
N TYR A 24 19.18 -9.53 -60.15
CA TYR A 24 19.20 -8.92 -58.84
C TYR A 24 20.67 -8.92 -58.39
N ASP A 25 21.28 -7.76 -58.40
CA ASP A 25 22.52 -7.54 -57.68
C ASP A 25 22.17 -7.70 -56.17
N TYR A 26 22.33 -8.91 -55.66
CA TYR A 26 22.22 -9.17 -54.25
C TYR A 26 23.43 -8.57 -53.56
N HIS A 27 23.25 -7.41 -53.00
CA HIS A 27 24.21 -6.88 -52.05
C HIS A 27 23.94 -7.51 -50.70
N ASP A 28 24.97 -7.97 -50.02
CA ASP A 28 24.86 -8.42 -48.64
C ASP A 28 24.30 -7.27 -47.82
N ILE A 29 23.22 -7.56 -47.08
CA ILE A 29 22.60 -6.56 -46.21
C ILE A 29 23.48 -6.44 -44.97
N CYS A 30 23.90 -5.24 -44.65
CA CYS A 30 24.60 -4.97 -43.40
C CYS A 30 23.68 -5.32 -42.20
N GLU A 31 24.02 -6.36 -41.46
CA GLU A 31 23.32 -6.74 -40.24
C GLU A 31 23.79 -5.88 -39.08
N VAL A 32 22.85 -5.33 -38.35
CA VAL A 32 23.08 -4.53 -37.15
C VAL A 32 22.65 -5.35 -35.93
N ASN A 33 23.56 -5.59 -35.00
CA ASN A 33 23.24 -6.21 -33.69
C ASN A 33 23.29 -5.17 -32.58
N ILE A 34 22.29 -5.19 -31.71
CA ILE A 34 22.13 -4.25 -30.59
C ILE A 34 22.09 -5.05 -29.28
N GLU A 35 23.01 -4.74 -28.38
CA GLU A 35 23.10 -5.32 -27.02
C GLU A 35 23.13 -4.21 -25.97
N GLY A 36 22.89 -4.55 -24.69
CA GLY A 36 22.98 -3.61 -23.57
C GLY A 36 21.73 -2.72 -23.38
N VAL A 37 20.62 -3.05 -24.07
CA VAL A 37 19.30 -2.46 -23.77
C VAL A 37 18.56 -3.40 -22.82
N GLU A 38 18.31 -2.95 -21.60
CA GLU A 38 17.61 -3.75 -20.59
C GLU A 38 16.12 -3.89 -20.92
N SER A 39 15.47 -4.92 -20.39
CA SER A 39 14.04 -5.16 -20.62
C SER A 39 13.14 -4.11 -19.98
N VAL A 40 13.58 -3.49 -18.87
CA VAL A 40 12.81 -2.51 -18.11
C VAL A 40 13.73 -1.45 -17.52
N TYR A 41 13.35 -0.18 -17.65
CA TYR A 41 13.92 0.96 -16.95
C TYR A 41 12.87 1.61 -16.05
N GLU A 42 13.25 1.95 -14.80
CA GLU A 42 12.41 2.67 -13.85
C GLU A 42 13.00 4.05 -13.57
N THR A 43 12.19 5.09 -13.71
CA THR A 43 12.62 6.49 -13.60
C THR A 43 11.61 7.34 -12.85
N VAL A 44 12.03 8.53 -12.43
CA VAL A 44 11.19 9.52 -11.75
C VAL A 44 11.06 10.77 -12.61
N TYR A 45 9.83 11.19 -12.85
CA TYR A 45 9.49 12.38 -13.62
C TYR A 45 10.23 13.62 -13.11
N ARG A 46 10.93 14.31 -14.00
CA ARG A 46 11.73 15.53 -13.76
C ARG A 46 12.89 15.41 -12.77
N GLU A 47 13.09 14.25 -12.15
CA GLU A 47 14.19 14.03 -11.20
C GLU A 47 15.26 13.12 -11.75
N SER A 48 14.89 12.12 -12.58
CA SER A 48 15.83 11.17 -13.14
C SER A 48 16.43 11.65 -14.47
N VAL A 49 17.67 11.29 -14.68
CA VAL A 49 18.30 11.22 -16.00
C VAL A 49 18.38 9.75 -16.40
N LEU A 50 17.78 9.40 -17.53
CA LEU A 50 17.85 8.06 -18.10
C LEU A 50 19.08 7.97 -18.98
N GLU A 51 20.07 7.21 -18.53
CA GLU A 51 21.31 6.95 -19.25
C GLU A 51 21.31 5.51 -19.74
N ILE A 52 21.48 5.31 -21.08
CA ILE A 52 21.56 3.99 -21.69
C ILE A 52 22.70 4.03 -22.70
N ASP A 53 23.67 3.13 -22.56
CA ASP A 53 24.82 2.99 -23.46
C ASP A 53 24.79 1.61 -24.16
N PRO A 54 24.02 1.45 -25.26
CA PRO A 54 23.96 0.19 -25.97
C PRO A 54 25.24 -0.05 -26.78
N THR A 55 25.63 -1.32 -26.84
CA THR A 55 26.65 -1.79 -27.77
C THR A 55 25.99 -2.10 -29.09
N VAL A 56 26.48 -1.45 -30.18
CA VAL A 56 26.00 -1.69 -31.53
C VAL A 56 27.15 -2.20 -32.39
N THR A 57 26.94 -3.33 -33.03
CA THR A 57 27.90 -3.93 -33.95
C THR A 57 27.29 -4.12 -35.33
N VAL A 58 28.10 -4.07 -36.36
CA VAL A 58 27.67 -4.22 -37.77
C VAL A 58 28.56 -5.22 -38.48
N THR A 59 27.99 -5.96 -39.44
CA THR A 59 28.75 -6.90 -40.28
C THR A 59 29.60 -6.22 -41.35
N GLU A 60 29.17 -5.03 -41.79
CA GLU A 60 29.87 -4.25 -42.79
C GLU A 60 29.94 -2.77 -42.44
N GLY A 61 31.09 -2.16 -42.66
CA GLY A 61 31.34 -0.74 -42.45
C GLY A 61 31.79 -0.42 -41.01
N ASN A 62 31.75 0.87 -40.68
CA ASN A 62 32.12 1.38 -39.36
C ASN A 62 30.88 2.00 -38.71
N ILE A 63 30.44 1.44 -37.58
CA ILE A 63 29.26 1.95 -36.84
C ILE A 63 29.44 3.41 -36.36
N GLY A 64 30.67 3.91 -36.27
CA GLY A 64 30.98 5.31 -35.96
C GLY A 64 30.78 6.26 -37.14
N ASP A 65 30.47 5.75 -38.33
CA ASP A 65 30.18 6.59 -39.50
C ASP A 65 28.76 7.17 -39.40
N THR A 66 28.65 8.38 -38.90
CA THR A 66 27.38 9.11 -38.72
C THR A 66 26.73 9.53 -40.04
N THR A 67 27.45 9.44 -41.19
CA THR A 67 26.85 9.69 -42.50
C THR A 67 26.05 8.48 -42.98
N ARG A 68 26.47 7.26 -42.58
CA ARG A 68 25.77 6.01 -42.88
C ARG A 68 24.77 5.61 -41.83
N PHE A 69 25.15 5.63 -40.54
CA PHE A 69 24.28 5.16 -39.46
C PHE A 69 23.66 6.32 -38.69
N ALA A 70 22.34 6.23 -38.47
CA ALA A 70 21.57 7.18 -37.65
C ALA A 70 20.91 6.47 -36.50
N TYR A 71 20.81 7.17 -35.36
CA TYR A 71 20.23 6.68 -34.11
C TYR A 71 19.01 7.48 -33.74
N GLU A 72 18.00 6.82 -33.25
CA GLU A 72 16.82 7.45 -32.66
C GLU A 72 16.38 6.69 -31.41
N TRP A 73 16.15 7.42 -30.34
CA TRP A 73 15.42 6.95 -29.17
C TRP A 73 14.02 7.55 -29.19
N ARG A 74 13.02 6.68 -29.13
CA ARG A 74 11.62 7.10 -29.15
C ARG A 74 10.84 6.42 -28.03
N ALA A 75 9.88 7.12 -27.44
CA ALA A 75 8.91 6.55 -26.50
C ALA A 75 7.49 6.67 -27.09
N ASN A 76 6.67 5.62 -26.95
CA ASN A 76 5.27 5.73 -27.35
C ASN A 76 4.51 6.62 -26.36
N VAL A 77 3.89 7.70 -26.83
CA VAL A 77 3.10 8.62 -25.99
C VAL A 77 1.60 8.40 -26.11
N ALA A 78 1.14 7.87 -27.25
CA ALA A 78 -0.24 7.49 -27.50
C ALA A 78 -0.29 6.34 -28.52
N TYR A 79 -1.50 5.82 -28.77
CA TYR A 79 -1.68 4.83 -29.83
C TYR A 79 -1.20 5.40 -31.18
N ASN A 80 -0.27 4.70 -31.82
CA ASN A 80 0.40 5.11 -33.07
C ASN A 80 1.17 6.45 -33.01
N SER A 81 1.53 6.94 -31.83
CA SER A 81 2.33 8.16 -31.68
C SER A 81 3.55 7.90 -30.80
N THR A 82 4.71 8.35 -31.27
CA THR A 82 5.97 8.29 -30.54
C THR A 82 6.60 9.67 -30.43
N GLU A 83 7.22 9.95 -29.30
CA GLU A 83 8.04 11.13 -29.04
C GLU A 83 9.51 10.80 -29.22
N LEU A 84 10.26 11.67 -29.87
CA LEU A 84 11.72 11.55 -30.03
C LEU A 84 12.37 12.11 -28.77
N ILE A 85 13.17 11.27 -28.08
CA ILE A 85 13.82 11.63 -26.81
C ILE A 85 15.36 11.64 -26.91
N GLY A 86 15.92 11.17 -28.02
CA GLY A 86 17.36 11.21 -28.28
C GLY A 86 17.71 10.83 -29.70
N THR A 87 18.86 11.34 -30.21
CA THR A 87 19.35 11.11 -31.57
C THR A 87 20.77 10.54 -31.60
N GLU A 88 21.36 10.31 -30.45
CA GLU A 88 22.69 9.72 -30.30
C GLU A 88 22.61 8.24 -29.93
N ARG A 89 23.70 7.48 -30.14
CA ARG A 89 23.79 6.08 -29.72
C ARG A 89 23.56 5.94 -28.20
N ILE A 90 24.24 6.79 -27.44
CA ILE A 90 24.06 6.87 -25.97
C ILE A 90 22.89 7.79 -25.67
N LEU A 91 21.89 7.27 -24.98
CA LEU A 91 20.82 8.10 -24.47
C LEU A 91 21.27 8.76 -23.17
N ASN A 92 21.08 10.09 -23.11
CA ASN A 92 21.15 10.88 -21.88
C ASN A 92 19.92 11.78 -21.88
N TYR A 93 18.85 11.28 -21.24
CA TYR A 93 17.54 11.93 -21.31
C TYR A 93 17.04 12.33 -19.92
N ARG A 94 16.91 13.65 -19.68
CA ARG A 94 16.17 14.13 -18.51
C ARG A 94 14.70 13.79 -18.69
N VAL A 95 14.14 13.00 -17.77
CA VAL A 95 12.80 12.42 -17.92
C VAL A 95 11.72 13.49 -17.81
N GLU A 96 11.17 13.91 -18.95
CA GLU A 96 10.05 14.87 -19.06
C GLU A 96 8.75 14.17 -19.51
N LEU A 97 8.79 12.87 -19.83
CA LEU A 97 7.59 12.07 -20.11
C LEU A 97 6.71 12.00 -18.86
N ALA A 98 5.40 12.20 -19.04
CA ALA A 98 4.43 12.16 -17.93
C ALA A 98 4.45 10.79 -17.19
N PRO A 99 4.13 10.75 -15.89
CA PRO A 99 4.11 9.50 -15.12
C PRO A 99 3.19 8.44 -15.73
N ARG A 100 3.78 7.31 -16.15
CA ARG A 100 3.13 6.14 -16.74
C ARG A 100 4.04 4.92 -16.65
N ASN A 101 3.49 3.73 -16.46
CA ASN A 101 4.26 2.50 -16.20
C ASN A 101 4.48 1.61 -17.42
N ASP A 102 4.00 2.01 -18.59
CA ASP A 102 3.93 1.17 -19.78
C ASP A 102 4.40 1.87 -21.06
N TYR A 103 5.33 2.82 -20.95
CA TYR A 103 5.98 3.32 -22.16
C TYR A 103 6.78 2.22 -22.83
N VAL A 104 6.62 2.06 -24.14
CA VAL A 104 7.55 1.29 -24.95
C VAL A 104 8.63 2.24 -25.45
N LEU A 105 9.86 1.96 -25.04
CA LEU A 105 11.05 2.66 -25.50
C LEU A 105 11.59 1.91 -26.71
N TYR A 106 11.87 2.64 -27.79
CA TYR A 106 12.45 2.13 -29.02
C TYR A 106 13.83 2.74 -29.21
N PHE A 107 14.86 1.92 -29.31
CA PHE A 107 16.16 2.31 -29.84
C PHE A 107 16.25 1.84 -31.28
N ARG A 108 16.37 2.77 -32.24
CA ARG A 108 16.38 2.52 -33.68
C ARG A 108 17.74 2.88 -34.24
N VAL A 109 18.31 1.95 -34.97
CA VAL A 109 19.53 2.14 -35.77
C VAL A 109 19.16 2.02 -37.24
N THR A 110 19.33 3.11 -37.99
CA THR A 110 19.01 3.17 -39.43
C THR A 110 20.29 3.17 -40.25
N ASP A 111 20.49 2.19 -41.13
CA ASP A 111 21.48 2.27 -42.18
C ASP A 111 20.91 3.12 -43.34
N ARG A 112 21.41 4.32 -43.50
CA ARG A 112 20.93 5.27 -44.51
C ARG A 112 21.27 4.83 -45.96
N GLN A 113 22.24 3.94 -46.13
CA GLN A 113 22.62 3.44 -47.45
C GLN A 113 21.59 2.43 -47.96
N THR A 114 21.08 1.58 -47.09
CA THR A 114 20.13 0.52 -47.45
C THR A 114 18.67 0.85 -47.04
N GLY A 115 18.49 1.81 -46.15
CA GLY A 115 17.18 2.14 -45.53
C GLY A 115 16.71 1.13 -44.50
N VAL A 116 17.51 0.13 -44.16
CA VAL A 116 17.16 -0.89 -43.14
C VAL A 116 17.20 -0.28 -41.76
N VAL A 117 16.19 -0.60 -40.96
CA VAL A 117 16.05 -0.15 -39.56
C VAL A 117 16.06 -1.35 -38.65
N THR A 118 17.02 -1.41 -37.73
CA THR A 118 17.07 -2.39 -36.63
C THR A 118 16.59 -1.72 -35.36
N VAL A 119 15.75 -2.43 -34.56
CA VAL A 119 15.09 -1.86 -33.39
C VAL A 119 15.28 -2.77 -32.18
N ALA A 120 15.76 -2.20 -31.09
CA ALA A 120 15.65 -2.80 -29.77
C ALA A 120 14.52 -2.10 -28.97
N THR A 121 13.82 -2.85 -28.16
CA THR A 121 12.70 -2.34 -27.35
C THR A 121 12.89 -2.60 -25.88
N SER A 122 12.37 -1.70 -25.06
CA SER A 122 12.36 -1.81 -23.60
C SER A 122 11.06 -1.23 -23.04
N THR A 123 10.72 -1.60 -21.82
CA THR A 123 9.66 -0.92 -21.07
C THR A 123 10.27 0.20 -20.23
N LEU A 124 9.75 1.42 -20.38
CA LEU A 124 10.12 2.55 -19.52
C LEU A 124 8.96 2.87 -18.58
N LYS A 125 9.22 2.77 -17.29
CA LYS A 125 8.30 3.19 -16.23
C LYS A 125 8.72 4.56 -15.71
N VAL A 126 7.83 5.52 -15.82
CA VAL A 126 8.01 6.87 -15.29
C VAL A 126 7.08 7.05 -14.10
N GLY A 127 7.62 6.98 -12.89
CA GLY A 127 6.92 7.23 -11.65
C GLY A 127 6.98 8.70 -11.23
N THR A 128 6.22 9.05 -10.19
CA THR A 128 6.47 10.28 -9.43
C THR A 128 7.38 9.95 -8.27
N ALA A 129 8.01 10.97 -7.69
CA ALA A 129 8.77 10.83 -6.45
C ALA A 129 7.94 10.19 -5.31
N TYR A 130 6.62 10.28 -5.41
CA TYR A 130 5.68 9.78 -4.41
C TYR A 130 5.04 8.43 -4.77
N SER A 131 5.52 7.73 -5.80
CA SER A 131 4.86 6.51 -6.26
C SER A 131 5.06 5.31 -5.35
N LYS A 132 6.18 5.26 -4.59
CA LYS A 132 6.53 4.11 -3.76
C LYS A 132 7.32 4.54 -2.54
N GLY A 133 6.95 4.05 -1.35
CA GLY A 133 7.68 4.30 -0.11
C GLY A 133 6.83 4.28 1.14
N ILE A 134 7.40 4.77 2.23
CA ILE A 134 6.74 4.86 3.54
C ILE A 134 6.20 6.29 3.71
N LEU A 135 4.89 6.38 3.88
CA LEU A 135 4.21 7.59 4.32
C LEU A 135 4.26 7.66 5.85
N LEU A 136 4.57 8.83 6.37
CA LEU A 136 4.60 9.14 7.79
C LEU A 136 3.65 10.31 8.04
N ILE A 137 2.81 10.20 9.07
CA ILE A 137 2.04 11.32 9.58
C ILE A 137 2.44 11.60 11.03
N GLY A 138 2.51 12.87 11.38
CA GLY A 138 2.92 13.26 12.71
C GLY A 138 2.78 14.77 12.96
N GLU A 139 3.36 15.23 14.05
CA GLU A 139 3.41 16.64 14.43
C GLU A 139 4.73 17.26 13.96
N ASN A 140 4.65 18.40 13.27
CA ASN A 140 5.81 19.21 12.94
C ASN A 140 6.28 20.02 14.17
N ALA A 141 7.34 20.82 14.01
CA ALA A 141 7.89 21.63 15.10
C ALA A 141 6.91 22.70 15.63
N GLN A 142 5.87 23.04 14.88
CA GLN A 142 4.83 24.00 15.26
C GLN A 142 3.63 23.30 15.96
N GLY A 143 3.67 21.97 16.13
CA GLY A 143 2.57 21.20 16.69
C GLY A 143 1.40 21.00 15.71
N GLU A 144 1.63 21.22 14.42
CA GLU A 144 0.66 21.01 13.36
C GLU A 144 0.82 19.61 12.78
N ALA A 145 -0.28 19.06 12.27
CA ALA A 145 -0.22 17.80 11.52
C ALA A 145 0.50 18.01 10.19
N ASP A 146 1.46 17.16 9.89
CA ASP A 146 2.11 17.13 8.58
C ASP A 146 2.34 15.69 8.12
N VAL A 147 2.62 15.56 6.83
CA VAL A 147 2.99 14.29 6.19
C VAL A 147 4.39 14.40 5.63
N GLN A 148 5.17 13.37 5.88
CA GLN A 148 6.46 13.16 5.27
C GLN A 148 6.45 11.83 4.50
N MET A 149 7.30 11.70 3.50
CA MET A 149 7.45 10.46 2.76
C MET A 149 8.92 10.08 2.61
N LEU A 150 9.24 8.87 3.02
CA LEU A 150 10.46 8.18 2.64
C LEU A 150 10.19 7.52 1.28
N SER A 151 10.47 8.25 0.21
CA SER A 151 10.35 7.74 -1.15
C SER A 151 11.41 6.68 -1.41
N MET A 152 11.01 5.55 -1.99
CA MET A 152 11.86 4.37 -2.27
C MET A 152 11.73 3.95 -3.73
N VAL A 153 11.62 4.92 -4.64
CA VAL A 153 11.49 4.64 -6.09
C VAL A 153 12.83 4.18 -6.66
N LYS A 154 13.90 4.88 -6.34
CA LYS A 154 15.28 4.52 -6.68
C LYS A 154 16.13 4.50 -5.42
N ASP A 155 16.61 5.63 -4.99
CA ASP A 155 17.28 5.81 -3.70
C ASP A 155 16.26 6.30 -2.67
N THR A 156 16.50 6.07 -1.36
CA THR A 156 15.58 6.58 -0.35
C THR A 156 15.78 8.08 -0.18
N VAL A 157 14.73 8.85 -0.50
CA VAL A 157 14.70 10.31 -0.39
C VAL A 157 13.58 10.73 0.55
N LEU A 158 13.90 11.64 1.48
CA LEU A 158 12.93 12.20 2.42
C LEU A 158 12.27 13.46 1.85
N TYR A 159 10.96 13.40 1.62
CA TYR A 159 10.11 14.54 1.29
C TYR A 159 9.38 15.01 2.55
N LYS A 160 9.43 16.32 2.81
CA LYS A 160 8.85 16.96 4.00
C LYS A 160 7.75 17.96 3.61
N GLU A 161 6.97 18.40 4.59
CA GLU A 161 5.97 19.45 4.45
C GLU A 161 4.91 19.17 3.36
N LEU A 162 4.52 17.90 3.20
CA LEU A 162 3.60 17.50 2.13
C LEU A 162 2.19 18.04 2.34
N LEU A 163 1.72 18.19 3.59
CA LEU A 163 0.43 18.83 3.87
C LEU A 163 0.47 20.33 3.70
N LYS A 164 1.52 20.98 4.14
CA LYS A 164 1.72 22.42 3.98
C LYS A 164 1.64 22.86 2.52
N ASN A 165 2.12 22.01 1.60
CA ASN A 165 2.15 22.27 0.17
C ASN A 165 0.96 21.66 -0.61
N SER A 166 0.00 21.04 0.09
CA SER A 166 -1.08 20.29 -0.55
C SER A 166 -2.26 21.15 -1.01
N GLY A 167 -2.46 22.34 -0.46
CA GLY A 167 -3.67 23.14 -0.61
C GLY A 167 -4.76 22.84 0.43
N LEU A 168 -4.52 21.91 1.36
CA LEU A 168 -5.39 21.69 2.52
C LEU A 168 -5.22 22.79 3.57
N PRO A 169 -6.22 23.04 4.42
CA PRO A 169 -6.05 23.93 5.56
C PRO A 169 -5.01 23.39 6.55
N VAL A 170 -4.54 24.24 7.44
CA VAL A 170 -3.64 23.82 8.53
C VAL A 170 -4.40 22.85 9.45
N LEU A 171 -3.88 21.63 9.57
CA LEU A 171 -4.47 20.55 10.34
C LEU A 171 -3.71 20.34 11.66
N LYS A 172 -4.39 19.79 12.67
CA LYS A 172 -3.81 19.47 13.99
C LYS A 172 -4.24 18.09 14.46
N ASN A 173 -3.55 17.58 15.48
CA ASN A 173 -3.84 16.27 16.07
C ASN A 173 -3.82 15.15 15.01
N PRO A 174 -2.67 14.83 14.42
CA PRO A 174 -2.54 13.79 13.41
C PRO A 174 -2.99 12.43 13.97
N VAL A 175 -3.78 11.70 13.18
CA VAL A 175 -4.30 10.38 13.54
C VAL A 175 -3.70 9.32 12.64
N ASP A 176 -3.89 9.44 11.31
CA ASP A 176 -3.37 8.45 10.36
C ASP A 176 -3.22 9.01 8.95
N ILE A 177 -2.44 8.32 8.13
CA ILE A 177 -2.30 8.53 6.69
C ILE A 177 -2.56 7.21 5.99
N ILE A 178 -3.62 7.13 5.19
CA ILE A 178 -4.09 5.86 4.63
C ILE A 178 -4.18 5.93 3.12
N HIS A 179 -3.36 5.12 2.45
CA HIS A 179 -3.54 4.81 1.04
C HIS A 179 -4.49 3.62 0.92
N THR A 180 -5.62 3.78 0.21
CA THR A 180 -6.66 2.73 0.13
C THR A 180 -6.31 1.60 -0.83
N GLY A 181 -5.09 1.57 -1.33
CA GLY A 181 -4.53 0.48 -2.14
C GLY A 181 -5.00 0.48 -3.58
N ALA A 182 -4.43 -0.42 -4.38
CA ALA A 182 -4.80 -0.61 -5.77
C ALA A 182 -6.16 -1.31 -5.89
N ALA A 183 -7.00 -0.79 -6.75
CA ALA A 183 -8.31 -1.33 -7.09
C ALA A 183 -8.38 -1.60 -8.59
N GLY A 184 -9.35 -2.39 -9.01
CA GLY A 184 -9.63 -2.61 -10.44
C GLY A 184 -10.02 -1.32 -11.19
N ASN A 185 -10.41 -0.27 -10.47
CA ASN A 185 -10.62 1.08 -11.00
C ASN A 185 -9.80 2.09 -10.19
N SER A 186 -8.87 2.76 -10.83
CA SER A 186 -7.97 3.74 -10.21
C SER A 186 -8.69 4.94 -9.59
N ASN A 187 -9.92 5.26 -10.05
CA ASN A 187 -10.72 6.35 -9.50
C ASN A 187 -11.20 6.11 -8.07
N TYR A 188 -11.18 4.84 -7.60
CA TYR A 188 -11.57 4.47 -6.25
C TYR A 188 -10.39 4.41 -5.27
N ILE A 189 -9.18 4.70 -5.73
CA ILE A 189 -8.00 4.74 -4.90
C ILE A 189 -7.80 6.16 -4.39
N LYS A 190 -7.76 6.33 -3.09
CA LYS A 190 -7.57 7.62 -2.43
C LYS A 190 -6.40 7.57 -1.45
N LEU A 191 -5.81 8.72 -1.20
CA LEU A 191 -4.91 8.97 -0.10
C LEU A 191 -5.66 9.81 0.93
N TRP A 192 -5.83 9.29 2.13
CA TRP A 192 -6.56 9.94 3.21
C TRP A 192 -5.62 10.45 4.29
N VAL A 193 -5.81 11.69 4.67
CA VAL A 193 -5.24 12.29 5.89
C VAL A 193 -6.32 12.33 6.94
N LEU A 194 -6.08 11.65 8.06
CA LEU A 194 -6.97 11.62 9.21
C LEU A 194 -6.36 12.45 10.34
N THR A 195 -7.16 13.35 10.88
CA THR A 195 -6.79 14.17 12.04
C THR A 195 -7.90 14.19 13.08
N GLY A 196 -7.64 14.73 14.26
CA GLY A 196 -8.64 14.76 15.34
C GLY A 196 -9.84 15.67 15.06
N SER A 197 -9.73 16.56 14.07
CA SER A 197 -10.80 17.52 13.75
C SER A 197 -11.48 17.24 12.41
N GLN A 198 -10.75 16.71 11.42
CA GLN A 198 -11.26 16.46 10.07
C GLN A 198 -10.45 15.36 9.36
N ALA A 199 -11.05 14.81 8.31
CA ALA A 199 -10.38 13.89 7.38
C ALA A 199 -10.57 14.36 5.95
N TYR A 200 -9.46 14.39 5.20
CA TYR A 200 -9.43 14.84 3.81
C TYR A 200 -8.84 13.76 2.91
N SER A 201 -9.41 13.63 1.71
CA SER A 201 -8.75 12.87 0.64
C SER A 201 -7.83 13.78 -0.16
N MET A 202 -6.71 13.23 -0.64
CA MET A 202 -5.76 13.93 -1.50
C MET A 202 -5.55 13.16 -2.80
N ASP A 203 -5.11 13.88 -3.83
CA ASP A 203 -4.59 13.23 -5.04
C ASP A 203 -3.37 12.39 -4.68
N ARG A 204 -3.42 11.12 -5.05
CA ARG A 204 -2.39 10.15 -4.68
C ARG A 204 -1.04 10.33 -5.39
N LYS A 205 -1.00 11.07 -6.50
CA LYS A 205 0.23 11.27 -7.29
C LYS A 205 0.94 12.56 -6.93
N THR A 206 0.17 13.61 -6.65
CA THR A 206 0.68 14.97 -6.43
C THR A 206 0.59 15.43 -4.97
N PHE A 207 -0.16 14.72 -4.12
CA PHE A 207 -0.55 15.11 -2.77
C PHE A 207 -1.37 16.42 -2.72
N ALA A 208 -1.91 16.86 -3.85
CA ALA A 208 -2.80 17.99 -3.88
C ALA A 208 -4.16 17.63 -3.25
N GLY A 209 -4.74 18.57 -2.53
CA GLY A 209 -6.06 18.49 -1.92
C GLY A 209 -6.70 19.87 -1.82
N SER A 210 -7.95 19.89 -1.42
CA SER A 210 -8.70 21.13 -1.19
C SER A 210 -9.64 20.96 0.00
N GLU A 211 -10.14 22.07 0.56
CA GLU A 211 -11.17 22.07 1.61
C GLU A 211 -12.45 21.34 1.19
N SER A 212 -12.67 21.18 -0.11
CA SER A 212 -13.82 20.46 -0.63
C SER A 212 -13.69 18.94 -0.54
N ASP A 213 -12.48 18.41 -0.33
CA ASP A 213 -12.19 16.97 -0.31
C ASP A 213 -12.39 16.34 1.09
N VAL A 214 -13.21 16.98 1.91
CA VAL A 214 -13.53 16.54 3.29
C VAL A 214 -14.47 15.33 3.27
N PHE A 215 -14.26 14.41 4.23
CA PHE A 215 -15.06 13.17 4.35
C PHE A 215 -16.56 13.41 4.42
N GLY A 216 -17.00 14.45 5.15
CA GLY A 216 -18.43 14.75 5.32
C GLY A 216 -19.21 14.93 4.01
N LYS A 217 -18.54 15.32 2.93
CA LYS A 217 -19.17 15.46 1.59
C LYS A 217 -19.44 14.12 0.88
N LEU A 218 -18.92 13.04 1.39
CA LEU A 218 -19.16 11.69 0.87
C LEU A 218 -20.34 10.99 1.56
N LEU A 219 -20.98 11.64 2.53
CA LEU A 219 -22.10 11.09 3.28
C LEU A 219 -23.43 11.42 2.58
N PHE A 220 -24.18 10.38 2.23
CA PHE A 220 -25.51 10.47 1.60
C PHE A 220 -26.51 9.72 2.47
N MET A 221 -26.88 10.34 3.59
CA MET A 221 -27.77 9.75 4.60
C MET A 221 -29.21 10.20 4.37
N ASP A 222 -30.17 9.33 4.63
CA ASP A 222 -31.59 9.64 4.68
C ASP A 222 -32.06 10.14 6.06
N ARG A 223 -31.13 10.14 7.04
CA ARG A 223 -31.34 10.62 8.42
C ARG A 223 -30.43 11.80 8.72
N THR A 224 -30.90 12.68 9.58
CA THR A 224 -30.10 13.79 10.11
C THR A 224 -29.48 13.42 11.44
N PHE A 225 -28.22 13.82 11.63
CA PHE A 225 -27.48 13.64 12.88
C PHE A 225 -26.95 15.01 13.30
N ASP A 226 -27.11 15.33 14.58
CA ASP A 226 -26.56 16.56 15.16
C ASP A 226 -25.12 16.33 15.65
N THR A 227 -24.25 15.91 14.73
CA THR A 227 -22.84 15.65 14.98
C THR A 227 -22.04 15.67 13.68
N GLU A 228 -20.75 15.99 13.80
CA GLU A 228 -19.78 15.80 12.73
C GLU A 228 -19.20 14.39 12.77
N PHE A 229 -18.91 13.85 11.60
CA PHE A 229 -18.29 12.54 11.45
C PHE A 229 -16.85 12.71 11.00
N VAL A 230 -15.92 12.46 11.91
CA VAL A 230 -14.48 12.56 11.67
C VAL A 230 -13.86 11.17 11.68
N PRO A 231 -13.47 10.61 10.53
CA PRO A 231 -12.79 9.33 10.44
C PRO A 231 -11.50 9.26 11.26
N VAL A 232 -11.32 8.13 11.97
CA VAL A 232 -10.09 7.80 12.68
C VAL A 232 -9.43 6.54 12.18
N ASP A 233 -10.16 5.70 11.43
CA ASP A 233 -9.63 4.55 10.71
C ASP A 233 -10.47 4.26 9.46
N ILE A 234 -9.79 3.78 8.40
CA ILE A 234 -10.40 3.34 7.13
C ILE A 234 -9.80 1.99 6.74
N ILE A 235 -10.65 1.01 6.48
CA ILE A 235 -10.26 -0.34 6.04
C ILE A 235 -10.84 -0.67 4.66
N PRO A 236 -10.25 -1.62 3.90
CA PRO A 236 -9.02 -2.34 4.16
C PRO A 236 -7.78 -1.49 3.88
N ARG A 237 -6.69 -1.81 4.56
CA ARG A 237 -5.38 -1.20 4.33
C ARG A 237 -4.59 -1.94 3.26
N VAL A 238 -3.51 -1.32 2.79
CA VAL A 238 -2.52 -1.97 1.93
C VAL A 238 -1.95 -3.20 2.63
N LYS A 239 -1.88 -4.32 1.92
CA LYS A 239 -1.45 -5.62 2.45
C LYS A 239 -0.08 -6.07 1.98
N ASP A 240 0.44 -5.51 0.90
CA ASP A 240 1.66 -6.00 0.29
C ASP A 240 2.52 -4.88 -0.33
N LYS A 241 3.74 -5.25 -0.67
CA LYS A 241 4.75 -4.35 -1.24
C LYS A 241 4.36 -3.78 -2.61
N ALA A 242 3.42 -4.41 -3.32
CA ALA A 242 2.88 -3.89 -4.58
C ALA A 242 1.78 -2.82 -4.36
N GLY A 243 1.42 -2.52 -3.11
CA GLY A 243 0.41 -1.53 -2.78
C GLY A 243 -1.03 -2.01 -2.96
N LYS A 244 -1.25 -3.32 -3.10
CA LYS A 244 -2.59 -3.90 -3.17
C LYS A 244 -3.24 -3.91 -1.79
N ASN A 245 -4.56 -3.74 -1.74
CA ASN A 245 -5.29 -3.87 -0.48
C ASN A 245 -5.56 -5.33 -0.09
N GLY A 246 -5.98 -5.55 1.15
CA GLY A 246 -6.20 -6.86 1.75
C GLY A 246 -7.49 -7.56 1.37
N GLY A 247 -8.18 -7.15 0.32
CA GLY A 247 -9.45 -7.78 -0.05
C GLY A 247 -10.05 -7.22 -1.31
N SER A 248 -11.38 -7.23 -1.39
CA SER A 248 -12.09 -6.61 -2.51
C SER A 248 -11.87 -5.10 -2.49
N SER A 249 -11.38 -4.56 -3.59
CA SER A 249 -11.16 -3.13 -3.79
C SER A 249 -12.44 -2.30 -3.82
N TYR A 250 -13.59 -2.95 -3.84
CA TYR A 250 -14.89 -2.27 -3.91
C TYR A 250 -15.48 -1.91 -2.55
N TYR A 251 -14.94 -2.44 -1.45
CA TYR A 251 -15.49 -2.22 -0.11
C TYR A 251 -14.60 -1.32 0.72
N ARG A 252 -15.24 -0.41 1.43
CA ARG A 252 -14.59 0.47 2.41
C ARG A 252 -15.43 0.50 3.68
N THR A 253 -14.78 0.50 4.82
CA THR A 253 -15.43 0.78 6.10
C THR A 253 -14.63 1.84 6.83
N VAL A 254 -15.35 2.75 7.44
CA VAL A 254 -14.80 3.90 8.18
C VAL A 254 -15.37 3.86 9.58
N VAL A 255 -14.52 4.03 10.59
CA VAL A 255 -14.94 4.34 11.95
C VAL A 255 -14.57 5.77 12.29
N CYS A 256 -15.51 6.49 12.90
CA CYS A 256 -15.36 7.89 13.29
C CYS A 256 -15.01 8.02 14.79
N ASN A 257 -14.46 9.18 15.17
CA ASN A 257 -14.06 9.49 16.54
C ASN A 257 -15.23 9.45 17.55
N ASN A 258 -16.45 9.73 17.08
CA ASN A 258 -17.69 9.68 17.87
C ASN A 258 -18.32 8.27 17.92
N GLY A 259 -17.66 7.26 17.33
CA GLY A 259 -18.05 5.86 17.38
C GLY A 259 -19.05 5.42 16.31
N TYR A 260 -19.36 6.25 15.33
CA TYR A 260 -20.17 5.84 14.18
C TYR A 260 -19.32 5.07 13.16
N ILE A 261 -19.93 4.08 12.52
CA ILE A 261 -19.28 3.23 11.52
C ILE A 261 -20.07 3.33 10.21
N PHE A 262 -19.36 3.55 9.12
CA PHE A 262 -19.94 3.67 7.79
C PHE A 262 -19.34 2.64 6.83
N ASN A 263 -20.18 2.04 6.01
CA ASN A 263 -19.78 1.18 4.90
C ASN A 263 -20.00 1.85 3.56
N ALA A 264 -19.09 1.58 2.62
CA ALA A 264 -19.27 1.92 1.21
C ALA A 264 -19.04 0.69 0.34
N SER A 265 -19.84 0.58 -0.70
CA SER A 265 -19.57 -0.31 -1.83
C SER A 265 -19.37 0.54 -3.07
N THR A 266 -18.11 0.80 -3.44
CA THR A 266 -17.77 1.67 -4.56
C THR A 266 -18.35 1.18 -5.89
N LEU A 267 -18.59 -0.14 -6.03
CA LEU A 267 -19.24 -0.73 -7.19
C LEU A 267 -20.74 -0.36 -7.28
N LEU A 268 -21.45 -0.45 -6.17
CA LEU A 268 -22.90 -0.20 -6.12
C LEU A 268 -23.21 1.31 -6.12
N MET A 269 -22.36 2.10 -5.49
CA MET A 269 -22.56 3.54 -5.29
C MET A 269 -21.89 4.40 -6.36
N GLY A 270 -21.11 3.80 -7.25
CA GLY A 270 -20.36 4.54 -8.28
C GLY A 270 -19.18 5.37 -7.75
N GLY A 271 -18.76 5.14 -6.50
CA GLY A 271 -17.66 5.85 -5.85
C GLY A 271 -17.61 5.57 -4.35
N ASP A 272 -16.69 6.24 -3.63
CA ASP A 272 -16.59 6.20 -2.17
C ASP A 272 -17.70 7.07 -1.56
N TYR A 273 -18.94 6.58 -1.58
CA TYR A 273 -20.08 7.23 -0.96
C TYR A 273 -20.61 6.35 0.16
N TYR A 274 -21.02 6.97 1.26
CA TYR A 274 -21.43 6.31 2.48
C TYR A 274 -22.87 6.68 2.81
N ASN A 275 -23.67 5.66 3.13
CA ASN A 275 -25.07 5.83 3.56
C ASN A 275 -25.15 5.98 5.09
N ASN A 276 -26.28 5.58 5.67
CA ASN A 276 -26.47 5.60 7.11
C ASN A 276 -25.41 4.73 7.84
N PRO A 277 -25.10 5.07 9.10
CA PRO A 277 -24.18 4.28 9.90
C PRO A 277 -24.69 2.84 10.09
N VAL A 278 -23.76 1.90 10.22
CA VAL A 278 -24.06 0.45 10.35
C VAL A 278 -23.89 -0.09 11.78
N ASN A 279 -23.52 0.76 12.75
CA ASN A 279 -23.37 0.43 14.16
C ASN A 279 -24.70 0.44 14.94
N CYS A 280 -25.76 -0.06 14.30
CA CYS A 280 -27.06 -0.38 14.86
C CYS A 280 -27.33 -1.86 14.68
N LEU A 281 -28.27 -2.44 15.44
CA LEU A 281 -28.62 -3.86 15.30
C LEU A 281 -29.65 -4.08 14.19
N THR A 282 -29.59 -5.24 13.54
CA THR A 282 -30.60 -5.69 12.58
C THR A 282 -32.01 -5.66 13.18
N SER A 283 -32.14 -5.96 14.49
CA SER A 283 -33.39 -5.93 15.20
C SER A 283 -33.88 -4.52 15.59
N ASP A 284 -32.97 -3.54 15.65
CA ASP A 284 -33.26 -2.13 15.95
C ASP A 284 -32.30 -1.20 15.23
N GLN A 285 -32.73 -0.66 14.11
CA GLN A 285 -31.93 0.24 13.29
C GLN A 285 -32.10 1.72 13.66
N ASN A 286 -32.78 2.02 14.77
CA ASN A 286 -32.95 3.38 15.25
C ASN A 286 -31.96 3.73 16.37
N THR A 287 -31.42 2.72 17.05
CA THR A 287 -30.44 2.89 18.13
C THR A 287 -29.04 2.63 17.60
N TYR A 288 -28.17 3.63 17.68
CA TYR A 288 -26.77 3.51 17.33
C TYR A 288 -25.91 3.34 18.57
N TYR A 289 -25.01 2.36 18.53
CA TYR A 289 -24.12 2.02 19.64
C TYR A 289 -22.72 2.58 19.39
N LYS A 290 -22.07 3.10 20.40
CA LYS A 290 -20.76 3.74 20.27
C LYS A 290 -19.66 2.70 20.07
N ALA A 291 -19.01 2.70 18.92
CA ALA A 291 -17.88 1.83 18.62
C ALA A 291 -16.57 2.34 19.26
N PHE A 292 -15.74 1.39 19.71
CA PHE A 292 -14.32 1.65 19.93
C PHE A 292 -13.67 2.04 18.58
N PRO A 293 -12.73 3.00 18.54
CA PRO A 293 -12.19 3.55 17.30
C PRO A 293 -11.20 2.59 16.59
N TYR A 294 -11.58 1.32 16.45
CA TYR A 294 -10.82 0.29 15.74
C TYR A 294 -11.75 -0.78 15.17
N LEU A 295 -11.41 -1.28 13.98
CA LEU A 295 -12.17 -2.30 13.26
C LEU A 295 -11.34 -3.58 13.10
N PHE A 296 -11.89 -4.71 13.53
CA PHE A 296 -11.26 -6.01 13.40
C PHE A 296 -11.70 -6.67 12.08
N TYR A 297 -10.74 -7.03 11.23
CA TYR A 297 -10.99 -7.70 9.96
C TYR A 297 -9.81 -8.59 9.57
N THR A 298 -10.00 -9.47 8.60
CA THR A 298 -8.94 -10.31 8.08
C THR A 298 -8.14 -9.58 7.01
N LEU A 299 -6.84 -9.35 7.26
CA LEU A 299 -5.99 -8.49 6.42
C LEU A 299 -5.92 -8.94 4.95
N ASN A 300 -5.99 -10.25 4.67
CA ASN A 300 -5.83 -10.79 3.33
C ASN A 300 -7.14 -11.11 2.60
N SER A 301 -8.31 -10.99 3.27
CA SER A 301 -9.57 -11.45 2.69
C SER A 301 -10.77 -10.57 3.03
N TYR A 302 -10.56 -9.27 3.18
CA TYR A 302 -11.65 -8.34 3.47
C TYR A 302 -12.68 -8.32 2.33
N SER A 303 -13.93 -8.61 2.67
CA SER A 303 -15.07 -8.65 1.74
C SER A 303 -16.25 -7.79 2.20
N GLY A 304 -15.97 -6.76 3.00
CA GLY A 304 -16.97 -5.86 3.57
C GLY A 304 -17.53 -6.31 4.91
N GLY A 305 -17.06 -7.44 5.45
CA GLY A 305 -17.44 -7.94 6.77
C GLY A 305 -16.34 -7.71 7.80
N PHE A 306 -16.71 -7.34 9.02
CA PHE A 306 -15.77 -7.00 10.10
C PHE A 306 -16.42 -7.15 11.48
N LEU A 307 -15.62 -7.09 12.53
CA LEU A 307 -16.06 -7.00 13.93
C LEU A 307 -15.67 -5.64 14.50
N TRP A 308 -16.43 -5.21 15.47
CA TRP A 308 -16.16 -3.99 16.22
C TRP A 308 -16.62 -4.16 17.69
N PHE A 309 -16.17 -3.28 18.57
CA PHE A 309 -16.48 -3.35 19.99
C PHE A 309 -17.38 -2.18 20.41
N ASP A 310 -18.57 -2.50 20.95
CA ASP A 310 -19.51 -1.58 21.57
C ASP A 310 -18.99 -1.24 22.97
N VAL A 311 -18.55 0.00 23.15
CA VAL A 311 -17.89 0.43 24.40
C VAL A 311 -18.84 0.56 25.58
N GLU A 312 -20.11 0.87 25.32
CA GLU A 312 -21.12 1.09 26.35
C GLU A 312 -21.65 -0.24 26.92
N ASN A 313 -21.98 -1.17 26.04
CA ASN A 313 -22.46 -2.49 26.39
C ASN A 313 -21.37 -3.53 26.57
N ARG A 314 -20.10 -3.17 26.30
CA ARG A 314 -18.90 -4.05 26.44
C ARG A 314 -19.06 -5.36 25.69
N ARG A 315 -19.29 -5.30 24.39
CA ARG A 315 -19.52 -6.49 23.56
C ARG A 315 -18.93 -6.33 22.17
N PHE A 316 -18.50 -7.44 21.61
CA PHE A 316 -18.17 -7.48 20.20
C PHE A 316 -19.44 -7.68 19.38
N LEU A 317 -19.52 -6.98 18.26
CA LEU A 317 -20.57 -7.07 17.27
C LEU A 317 -19.96 -7.36 15.90
N THR A 318 -20.75 -7.93 15.01
CA THR A 318 -20.31 -8.23 13.65
C THR A 318 -21.15 -7.52 12.62
N VAL A 319 -20.52 -7.11 11.53
CA VAL A 319 -21.15 -6.74 10.27
C VAL A 319 -20.76 -7.79 9.24
N LYS A 320 -21.73 -8.49 8.63
CA LYS A 320 -21.47 -9.67 7.79
C LYS A 320 -20.93 -9.33 6.42
N ASN A 321 -21.34 -8.19 5.88
CA ASN A 321 -20.94 -7.71 4.54
C ASN A 321 -21.18 -6.19 4.41
N SER A 322 -20.79 -5.61 3.29
CA SER A 322 -20.82 -4.16 3.04
C SER A 322 -22.20 -3.50 3.01
N ILE A 323 -23.29 -4.26 2.95
CA ILE A 323 -24.67 -3.75 2.93
C ILE A 323 -25.47 -4.10 4.20
N ALA A 324 -24.86 -4.86 5.11
CA ALA A 324 -25.48 -5.26 6.37
C ALA A 324 -25.23 -4.21 7.45
N VAL A 325 -26.13 -4.14 8.42
CA VAL A 325 -25.90 -3.52 9.73
C VAL A 325 -25.38 -4.59 10.71
N SER A 326 -25.21 -4.22 11.97
CA SER A 326 -24.58 -5.09 12.96
C SER A 326 -25.51 -6.16 13.51
N ASP A 327 -24.92 -7.29 13.83
CA ASP A 327 -25.57 -8.40 14.54
C ASP A 327 -24.83 -8.75 15.84
N LEU A 328 -25.57 -9.32 16.80
CA LEU A 328 -25.00 -9.93 17.99
C LEU A 328 -24.22 -11.21 17.62
N LEU A 329 -23.19 -11.48 18.40
CA LEU A 329 -22.41 -12.72 18.33
C LEU A 329 -22.84 -13.68 19.44
N GLU A 330 -22.93 -14.95 19.10
CA GLU A 330 -23.29 -16.01 20.04
C GLU A 330 -22.04 -16.66 20.64
N ASP A 331 -22.15 -17.03 21.91
CA ASP A 331 -21.12 -17.79 22.62
C ASP A 331 -21.49 -19.29 22.61
N GLN A 332 -20.48 -20.14 22.55
CA GLN A 332 -20.62 -21.58 22.63
C GLN A 332 -20.00 -22.11 23.93
N ALA A 333 -20.51 -23.22 24.43
CA ALA A 333 -19.92 -23.88 25.60
C ALA A 333 -18.47 -24.30 25.32
N GLY A 334 -17.54 -23.90 26.20
CA GLY A 334 -16.12 -24.18 26.05
C GLY A 334 -15.32 -23.15 25.25
N ASP A 335 -15.94 -22.08 24.81
CA ASP A 335 -15.25 -20.95 24.19
C ASP A 335 -14.16 -20.36 25.11
N PRO A 336 -13.01 -19.93 24.58
CA PRO A 336 -11.94 -19.36 25.41
C PRO A 336 -12.31 -18.01 26.04
N PHE A 337 -13.29 -17.31 25.50
CA PHE A 337 -13.83 -16.05 26.03
C PHE A 337 -15.25 -15.82 25.47
N SER A 338 -16.02 -14.96 26.12
CA SER A 338 -17.31 -14.51 25.62
C SER A 338 -17.16 -13.31 24.67
N TRP A 339 -17.98 -13.23 23.62
CA TRP A 339 -18.10 -12.01 22.84
C TRP A 339 -18.76 -10.87 23.64
N ASN A 340 -19.64 -11.24 24.57
CA ASN A 340 -20.29 -10.29 25.47
C ASN A 340 -19.51 -10.18 26.79
N GLN A 341 -18.93 -9.03 27.05
CA GLN A 341 -18.14 -8.73 28.25
C GLN A 341 -18.95 -8.08 29.37
N GLY A 342 -20.26 -7.98 29.23
CA GLY A 342 -21.13 -7.39 30.26
C GLY A 342 -21.00 -8.04 31.63
N THR A 343 -20.85 -9.37 31.68
CA THR A 343 -20.68 -10.13 32.94
C THR A 343 -19.27 -10.01 33.53
N THR A 344 -18.24 -9.90 32.72
CA THR A 344 -16.84 -9.75 33.17
C THR A 344 -16.46 -8.31 33.45
N GLY A 345 -17.24 -7.36 32.92
CA GLY A 345 -16.95 -5.93 33.01
C GLY A 345 -15.74 -5.46 32.20
N ARG A 346 -15.16 -6.33 31.38
CA ARG A 346 -13.96 -6.02 30.62
C ARG A 346 -14.23 -4.96 29.55
N THR A 347 -13.30 -4.02 29.42
CA THR A 347 -13.32 -2.94 28.42
C THR A 347 -12.18 -3.11 27.45
N LEU A 348 -12.39 -2.77 26.18
CA LEU A 348 -11.34 -2.80 25.17
C LEU A 348 -10.36 -1.65 25.38
N VAL A 349 -9.06 -1.95 25.39
CA VAL A 349 -7.94 -1.01 25.50
C VAL A 349 -7.25 -0.79 24.15
N TYR A 350 -7.04 -1.88 23.40
CA TYR A 350 -6.31 -1.84 22.14
C TYR A 350 -6.79 -2.96 21.21
N GLY A 351 -6.71 -2.71 19.92
CA GLY A 351 -7.00 -3.68 18.86
C GLY A 351 -5.94 -3.68 17.78
N GLU A 352 -5.61 -4.86 17.22
CA GLU A 352 -4.69 -5.00 16.09
C GLU A 352 -5.05 -6.20 15.22
N ASN A 353 -4.93 -6.02 13.90
CA ASN A 353 -5.05 -7.09 12.91
C ASN A 353 -3.65 -7.48 12.45
N THR A 354 -3.34 -8.78 12.45
CA THR A 354 -2.01 -9.32 12.14
C THR A 354 -2.05 -10.33 11.00
N LEU A 355 -0.89 -10.63 10.41
CA LEU A 355 -0.68 -11.74 9.48
C LEU A 355 -0.03 -12.92 10.20
N ASP A 356 -0.73 -13.48 11.15
CA ASP A 356 -0.23 -14.55 12.01
C ASP A 356 0.21 -15.78 11.21
N VAL A 357 1.37 -16.32 11.53
CA VAL A 357 1.92 -17.50 10.86
C VAL A 357 0.98 -18.69 11.02
N GLY A 358 0.65 -19.34 9.90
CA GLY A 358 -0.30 -20.44 9.87
C GLY A 358 -1.76 -20.02 9.64
N SER A 359 -2.05 -18.72 9.57
CA SER A 359 -3.34 -18.20 9.13
C SER A 359 -3.23 -17.60 7.73
N SER A 360 -3.96 -18.13 6.75
CA SER A 360 -3.98 -17.59 5.37
C SER A 360 -4.55 -16.18 5.30
N ASN A 361 -5.39 -15.80 6.26
CA ASN A 361 -6.17 -14.54 6.23
C ASN A 361 -5.80 -13.55 7.33
N GLY A 362 -4.92 -13.95 8.25
CA GLY A 362 -4.58 -13.18 9.43
C GLY A 362 -5.52 -13.43 10.62
N ASN A 363 -5.11 -12.97 11.79
CA ASN A 363 -5.85 -12.98 13.03
C ASN A 363 -5.91 -11.58 13.62
N SER A 364 -6.88 -11.36 14.51
CA SER A 364 -7.00 -10.12 15.27
C SER A 364 -6.68 -10.37 16.74
N PHE A 365 -6.11 -9.35 17.36
CA PHE A 365 -5.83 -9.30 18.80
C PHE A 365 -6.57 -8.14 19.43
N ALA A 366 -7.15 -8.40 20.60
CA ALA A 366 -7.77 -7.38 21.45
C ALA A 366 -7.15 -7.44 22.84
N ILE A 367 -6.69 -6.29 23.34
CA ILE A 367 -6.29 -6.14 24.74
C ILE A 367 -7.49 -5.62 25.51
N LEU A 368 -7.94 -6.37 26.51
CA LEU A 368 -9.04 -5.97 27.39
C LEU A 368 -8.52 -5.81 28.82
N LYS A 369 -9.17 -4.91 29.56
CA LYS A 369 -8.91 -4.67 30.99
C LYS A 369 -10.19 -4.89 31.78
N ASP A 370 -10.10 -5.64 32.87
CA ASP A 370 -11.23 -5.84 33.78
C ASP A 370 -11.32 -4.72 34.86
N PRO A 371 -12.41 -4.64 35.62
CA PRO A 371 -12.57 -3.65 36.69
C PRO A 371 -11.54 -3.75 37.82
N ALA A 372 -10.91 -4.92 38.00
CA ALA A 372 -9.85 -5.13 38.99
C ALA A 372 -8.47 -4.68 38.49
N GLY A 373 -8.34 -4.29 37.20
CA GLY A 373 -7.11 -3.84 36.57
C GLY A 373 -6.30 -4.93 35.89
N ALA A 374 -6.78 -6.17 35.84
CA ALA A 374 -6.12 -7.25 35.13
C ALA A 374 -6.34 -7.13 33.61
N TYR A 375 -5.31 -7.51 32.85
CA TYR A 375 -5.32 -7.44 31.38
C TYR A 375 -5.42 -8.81 30.75
N TYR A 376 -6.11 -8.87 29.60
CA TYR A 376 -6.38 -10.07 28.84
C TYR A 376 -6.11 -9.83 27.36
N LEU A 377 -5.47 -10.81 26.68
CA LEU A 377 -5.32 -10.83 25.24
C LEU A 377 -6.32 -11.81 24.64
N TYR A 378 -7.23 -11.34 23.81
CA TYR A 378 -8.09 -12.18 23.00
C TYR A 378 -7.52 -12.31 21.61
N LYS A 379 -7.36 -13.54 21.15
CA LYS A 379 -6.97 -13.88 19.78
C LYS A 379 -8.16 -14.49 19.07
N PHE A 380 -8.52 -13.96 17.91
CA PHE A 380 -9.65 -14.43 17.13
C PHE A 380 -9.47 -14.16 15.65
N ARG A 381 -10.25 -14.83 14.81
CA ARG A 381 -10.35 -14.53 13.39
C ARG A 381 -11.58 -13.67 13.14
N ALA A 382 -11.39 -12.46 12.63
CA ALA A 382 -12.45 -11.48 12.43
C ALA A 382 -13.06 -11.57 11.02
N VAL A 383 -13.66 -12.71 10.69
CA VAL A 383 -14.46 -12.89 9.47
C VAL A 383 -15.89 -12.47 9.80
N GLY A 384 -16.39 -11.40 9.16
CA GLY A 384 -17.71 -10.83 9.48
C GLY A 384 -18.86 -11.84 9.41
N SER A 385 -18.83 -12.77 8.45
CA SER A 385 -19.88 -13.80 8.29
C SER A 385 -19.77 -14.98 9.26
N GLY A 386 -18.62 -15.16 9.93
CA GLY A 386 -18.39 -16.29 10.84
C GLY A 386 -17.07 -16.13 11.60
N PRO A 387 -17.02 -15.22 12.59
CA PRO A 387 -15.81 -15.02 13.37
C PRO A 387 -15.54 -16.25 14.25
N THR A 388 -14.26 -16.49 14.52
CA THR A 388 -13.82 -17.66 15.30
C THR A 388 -12.95 -17.21 16.46
N LYS A 389 -13.29 -17.59 17.67
CA LYS A 389 -12.46 -17.42 18.87
C LYS A 389 -11.32 -18.44 18.84
N LEU A 390 -10.11 -18.00 19.15
CA LEU A 390 -8.92 -18.87 19.12
C LEU A 390 -8.37 -19.06 20.54
N ASN A 391 -7.96 -17.99 21.20
CA ASN A 391 -7.31 -18.05 22.52
C ASN A 391 -7.67 -16.85 23.39
N CYS A 392 -7.58 -17.06 24.70
CA CYS A 392 -7.55 -16.02 25.72
C CYS A 392 -6.30 -16.22 26.59
N TYR A 393 -5.49 -15.17 26.68
CA TYR A 393 -4.30 -15.16 27.54
C TYR A 393 -4.49 -14.10 28.62
N THR A 394 -4.15 -14.46 29.86
CA THR A 394 -4.08 -13.50 30.96
C THR A 394 -2.68 -12.90 30.99
N ILE A 395 -2.61 -11.57 31.05
CA ILE A 395 -1.34 -10.88 31.23
C ILE A 395 -0.95 -10.98 32.71
N GLY A 396 0.16 -11.69 32.96
CA GLY A 396 0.68 -11.88 34.32
C GLY A 396 1.49 -10.68 34.83
N ALA A 397 1.80 -10.69 36.11
CA ALA A 397 2.62 -9.66 36.76
C ALA A 397 4.05 -9.54 36.17
N GLY A 398 4.50 -10.55 35.41
CA GLY A 398 5.78 -10.50 34.68
C GLY A 398 5.79 -9.48 33.53
N ALA A 399 4.65 -9.02 33.03
CA ALA A 399 4.56 -7.93 32.06
C ALA A 399 4.66 -6.58 32.80
N VAL A 400 5.90 -6.20 33.14
CA VAL A 400 6.19 -5.00 33.94
C VAL A 400 5.68 -3.74 33.22
N ASP A 401 4.98 -2.86 33.95
CA ASP A 401 4.45 -1.58 33.46
C ASP A 401 3.48 -1.68 32.27
N PHE A 402 2.87 -2.85 32.04
CA PHE A 402 1.92 -3.06 30.96
C PHE A 402 0.71 -2.10 31.03
N ASP A 403 0.32 -1.71 32.23
CA ASP A 403 -0.76 -0.76 32.52
C ASP A 403 -0.40 0.70 32.21
N LYS A 404 0.89 1.00 32.02
CA LYS A 404 1.42 2.34 31.68
C LYS A 404 1.75 2.49 30.21
N ALA A 405 1.49 1.47 29.40
CA ALA A 405 1.87 1.47 27.99
C ALA A 405 1.11 2.54 27.19
N ASP A 406 1.85 3.33 26.45
CA ASP A 406 1.33 4.33 25.51
C ASP A 406 1.00 3.71 24.13
N PHE A 407 1.76 2.68 23.74
CA PHE A 407 1.65 2.02 22.43
C PHE A 407 1.81 0.51 22.57
N TYR A 408 1.14 -0.23 21.67
CA TYR A 408 1.26 -1.68 21.56
C TYR A 408 1.50 -2.07 20.10
N ALA A 409 2.16 -3.22 19.87
CA ALA A 409 2.26 -3.86 18.57
C ALA A 409 2.40 -5.38 18.74
N PHE A 410 1.64 -6.18 17.96
CA PHE A 410 1.69 -7.63 18.02
C PHE A 410 2.58 -8.21 16.93
N SER A 411 3.49 -9.11 17.31
CA SER A 411 4.20 -9.91 16.33
C SER A 411 3.24 -10.86 15.62
N SER A 412 3.31 -10.88 14.29
CA SER A 412 2.61 -11.88 13.47
C SER A 412 3.31 -13.25 13.48
N ARG A 413 4.53 -13.34 14.01
CA ARG A 413 5.37 -14.55 13.97
C ARG A 413 5.51 -15.25 15.29
N ARG A 414 5.29 -14.55 16.40
CA ARG A 414 5.54 -15.02 17.75
C ARG A 414 4.41 -14.62 18.68
N THR A 415 4.30 -15.32 19.80
CA THR A 415 3.40 -14.96 20.90
C THR A 415 3.94 -13.76 21.70
N VAL A 416 4.33 -12.70 21.00
CA VAL A 416 4.94 -11.52 21.59
C VAL A 416 4.09 -10.29 21.33
N VAL A 417 3.80 -9.55 22.39
CA VAL A 417 3.31 -8.18 22.31
C VAL A 417 4.42 -7.23 22.74
N TYR A 418 4.74 -6.28 21.85
CA TYR A 418 5.60 -5.14 22.16
C TYR A 418 4.75 -4.02 22.73
N TYR A 419 5.28 -3.31 23.72
CA TYR A 419 4.63 -2.12 24.24
C TYR A 419 5.66 -1.08 24.70
N ALA A 420 5.29 0.17 24.68
CA ALA A 420 6.18 1.29 24.97
C ALA A 420 5.76 2.03 26.23
N VAL A 421 6.74 2.32 27.09
CA VAL A 421 6.61 3.19 28.25
C VAL A 421 7.72 4.22 28.23
N GLY A 422 7.42 5.46 27.83
CA GLY A 422 8.42 6.49 27.63
C GLY A 422 9.45 6.11 26.57
N ALA A 423 10.72 6.01 26.93
CA ALA A 423 11.81 5.59 26.04
C ALA A 423 12.09 4.07 26.08
N THR A 424 11.39 3.32 26.92
CA THR A 424 11.61 1.88 27.07
C THR A 424 10.63 1.11 26.20
N LEU A 425 11.16 0.28 25.32
CA LEU A 425 10.42 -0.74 24.61
C LEU A 425 10.41 -2.02 25.43
N HIS A 426 9.24 -2.51 25.76
CA HIS A 426 9.01 -3.78 26.41
C HIS A 426 8.58 -4.83 25.39
N ALA A 427 9.00 -6.07 25.57
CA ALA A 427 8.52 -7.22 24.81
C ALA A 427 8.06 -8.30 25.81
N TYR A 428 6.81 -8.67 25.75
CA TYR A 428 6.23 -9.70 26.58
C TYR A 428 5.81 -10.89 25.72
N ASP A 429 6.51 -12.02 25.93
CA ASP A 429 6.10 -13.30 25.37
C ASP A 429 5.00 -13.88 26.26
N TYR A 430 3.78 -13.92 25.73
CA TYR A 430 2.58 -14.43 26.40
C TYR A 430 2.36 -15.94 26.15
N ASN A 431 3.36 -16.67 25.70
CA ASN A 431 3.28 -18.11 25.49
C ASN A 431 3.07 -18.82 26.83
N LYS A 432 1.87 -19.39 27.01
CA LYS A 432 1.40 -19.94 28.28
C LYS A 432 2.37 -20.97 28.88
N GLY A 433 2.81 -20.71 30.11
CA GLY A 433 3.78 -21.55 30.84
C GLY A 433 5.23 -21.27 30.50
N ASN A 434 5.52 -20.36 29.56
CA ASN A 434 6.85 -19.89 29.18
C ASN A 434 6.89 -18.37 29.04
N GLU A 435 6.06 -17.67 29.81
CA GLU A 435 5.97 -16.22 29.75
C GLU A 435 7.32 -15.59 30.12
N ARG A 436 7.76 -14.63 29.32
CA ARG A 436 9.03 -13.91 29.50
C ARG A 436 8.86 -12.44 29.17
N HIS A 437 9.66 -11.62 29.84
CA HIS A 437 9.67 -10.18 29.64
C HIS A 437 11.08 -9.68 29.34
N TYR A 438 11.18 -8.79 28.36
CA TYR A 438 12.42 -8.16 27.93
C TYR A 438 12.22 -6.64 27.80
N THR A 439 13.29 -5.90 27.97
CA THR A 439 13.31 -4.44 27.82
C THR A 439 14.45 -4.02 26.92
N PHE A 440 14.19 -2.97 26.12
CA PHE A 440 15.17 -2.36 25.24
C PHE A 440 15.07 -0.84 25.43
N ASP A 441 16.21 -0.19 25.69
CA ASP A 441 16.28 1.27 25.76
C ASP A 441 16.38 1.84 24.34
N MET A 442 15.44 2.69 23.95
CA MET A 442 15.39 3.35 22.65
C MET A 442 16.06 4.73 22.66
N GLY A 443 16.57 5.18 23.82
CA GLY A 443 17.26 6.45 24.03
C GLY A 443 16.32 7.65 24.15
N ASP A 444 15.35 7.79 23.24
CA ASP A 444 14.36 8.86 23.22
C ASP A 444 12.94 8.32 23.38
N PRO A 445 11.98 9.14 23.85
CA PRO A 445 10.59 8.72 24.00
C PRO A 445 10.00 8.13 22.69
N ILE A 446 9.40 6.95 22.83
CA ILE A 446 8.75 6.25 21.72
C ILE A 446 7.45 6.97 21.37
N THR A 447 7.19 7.16 20.09
CA THR A 447 5.97 7.81 19.59
C THR A 447 5.12 6.92 18.69
N MET A 448 5.67 5.78 18.23
CA MET A 448 4.96 4.79 17.44
C MET A 448 5.65 3.43 17.53
N LEU A 449 4.83 2.37 17.58
CA LEU A 449 5.22 0.98 17.33
C LEU A 449 4.40 0.44 16.16
N TYR A 450 5.03 -0.35 15.29
CA TYR A 450 4.36 -1.03 14.18
C TYR A 450 5.10 -2.31 13.78
N CYS A 451 4.45 -3.47 13.95
CA CYS A 451 4.91 -4.72 13.34
C CYS A 451 4.43 -4.77 11.89
N ASP A 452 5.38 -4.89 10.96
CA ASP A 452 5.08 -4.78 9.54
C ASP A 452 4.26 -5.96 9.01
N THR A 453 3.13 -5.65 8.40
CA THR A 453 2.24 -6.62 7.75
C THR A 453 2.13 -6.40 6.23
N ALA A 454 2.82 -5.41 5.67
CA ALA A 454 2.67 -5.00 4.27
C ALA A 454 3.97 -5.09 3.46
N ILE A 455 5.09 -4.58 3.97
CA ILE A 455 6.34 -4.47 3.22
C ILE A 455 7.09 -5.81 3.22
N GLU A 456 7.30 -6.36 4.43
CA GLU A 456 7.99 -7.61 4.68
C GLU A 456 7.18 -8.51 5.62
N PRO A 457 5.95 -8.91 5.26
CA PRO A 457 5.02 -9.59 6.17
C PRO A 457 5.57 -10.92 6.71
N ASN A 458 6.42 -11.60 5.94
CA ASN A 458 7.04 -12.86 6.36
C ASN A 458 8.16 -12.65 7.39
N ALA A 459 8.88 -11.56 7.32
CA ALA A 459 9.89 -11.19 8.30
C ALA A 459 9.25 -10.47 9.50
N ASN A 460 8.16 -9.75 9.26
CA ASN A 460 7.37 -9.00 10.24
C ASN A 460 8.26 -8.12 11.15
N PRO A 461 9.14 -7.28 10.56
CA PRO A 461 10.02 -6.43 11.36
C PRO A 461 9.22 -5.45 12.21
N LEU A 462 9.81 -5.04 13.34
CA LEU A 462 9.25 -4.01 14.19
C LEU A 462 9.83 -2.65 13.79
N TYR A 463 8.96 -1.70 13.46
CA TYR A 463 9.31 -0.30 13.31
C TYR A 463 9.03 0.44 14.62
N VAL A 464 10.04 1.17 15.10
CA VAL A 464 9.96 2.02 16.29
C VAL A 464 10.24 3.46 15.88
N ALA A 465 9.31 4.35 16.16
CA ALA A 465 9.57 5.78 16.04
C ALA A 465 9.83 6.37 17.42
N THR A 466 10.84 7.23 17.51
CA THR A 466 11.17 8.01 18.70
C THR A 466 11.21 9.50 18.37
N TYR A 467 11.15 10.37 19.37
CA TYR A 467 11.20 11.80 19.17
C TYR A 467 11.97 12.51 20.27
N ASN A 468 12.86 13.40 19.84
CA ASN A 468 13.58 14.33 20.71
C ASN A 468 13.42 15.74 20.14
N ALA A 469 13.08 16.71 20.97
CA ALA A 469 12.84 18.08 20.53
C ALA A 469 14.09 18.76 19.93
N THR A 470 15.30 18.28 20.27
CA THR A 470 16.57 18.84 19.78
C THR A 470 16.99 18.22 18.45
N THR A 471 16.85 16.90 18.30
CA THR A 471 17.35 16.14 17.14
C THR A 471 16.24 15.79 16.13
N GLY A 472 14.99 15.98 16.50
CA GLY A 472 13.83 15.58 15.72
C GLY A 472 13.43 14.13 15.93
N GLY A 473 12.59 13.63 15.03
CA GLY A 473 12.13 12.25 15.04
C GLY A 473 13.11 11.30 14.37
N LYS A 474 13.07 10.05 14.82
CA LYS A 474 13.82 8.93 14.25
C LYS A 474 12.84 7.77 14.00
N LEU A 475 12.99 7.10 12.87
CA LEU A 475 12.33 5.83 12.56
C LEU A 475 13.39 4.76 12.37
N GLN A 476 13.33 3.70 13.18
CA GLN A 476 14.25 2.57 13.12
C GLN A 476 13.50 1.27 12.90
N LYS A 477 13.95 0.48 11.93
CA LYS A 477 13.49 -0.89 11.71
C LYS A 477 14.32 -1.86 12.54
N TYR A 478 13.65 -2.79 13.22
CA TYR A 478 14.27 -3.88 13.96
C TYR A 478 13.86 -5.23 13.38
N ILE A 479 14.85 -6.09 13.16
CA ILE A 479 14.65 -7.47 12.74
C ILE A 479 14.38 -8.31 13.99
N GLN A 480 13.28 -9.07 13.98
CA GLN A 480 12.95 -9.97 15.07
C GLN A 480 13.77 -11.26 14.96
N GLY A 481 14.47 -11.63 16.04
CA GLY A 481 15.21 -12.87 16.13
C GLY A 481 14.34 -14.11 15.99
N VAL A 482 14.93 -15.18 15.50
CA VAL A 482 14.22 -16.47 15.25
C VAL A 482 14.29 -17.44 16.43
N ASN A 483 15.08 -17.15 17.46
CA ASN A 483 15.21 -18.02 18.63
C ASN A 483 13.87 -18.07 19.39
N PRO A 484 13.25 -19.27 19.55
CA PRO A 484 11.96 -19.39 20.23
C PRO A 484 12.07 -19.12 21.75
N ASP A 485 13.27 -19.27 22.31
CA ASP A 485 13.50 -19.19 23.76
C ASP A 485 13.78 -17.77 24.26
N LYS A 486 13.98 -16.80 23.38
CA LYS A 486 14.20 -15.40 23.75
C LYS A 486 13.69 -14.43 22.69
N VAL A 487 13.33 -13.23 23.11
CA VAL A 487 13.04 -12.13 22.19
C VAL A 487 14.32 -11.36 21.94
N GLU A 488 14.73 -11.33 20.69
CA GLU A 488 15.88 -10.55 20.21
C GLU A 488 15.39 -9.55 19.16
N LEU A 489 15.95 -8.35 19.23
CA LEU A 489 15.73 -7.29 18.25
C LEU A 489 17.09 -6.79 17.76
N GLU A 490 17.32 -6.87 16.47
CA GLU A 490 18.52 -6.36 15.81
C GLU A 490 18.17 -5.13 14.98
N ALA A 491 18.84 -4.02 15.21
CA ALA A 491 18.64 -2.82 14.44
C ALA A 491 19.12 -3.01 13.00
N ASP A 492 18.27 -2.75 12.02
CA ASP A 492 18.67 -2.68 10.61
C ASP A 492 19.27 -1.31 10.33
N GLU A 493 20.61 -1.24 10.26
CA GLU A 493 21.35 0.02 10.05
C GLU A 493 21.00 0.71 8.72
N LYS A 494 20.55 -0.05 7.72
CA LYS A 494 20.14 0.49 6.42
C LYS A 494 18.72 1.07 6.43
N SER A 495 17.96 0.78 7.47
CA SER A 495 16.56 1.21 7.65
C SER A 495 16.43 2.04 8.92
N CYS A 496 17.26 3.06 9.01
CA CYS A 496 17.28 4.07 10.07
C CYS A 496 17.19 5.47 9.42
N TRP A 497 16.17 6.23 9.78
CA TRP A 497 15.95 7.56 9.23
C TRP A 497 15.76 8.56 10.36
N GLU A 498 16.51 9.67 10.31
CA GLU A 498 16.57 10.71 11.33
C GLU A 498 16.14 12.07 10.79
N GLY A 499 15.97 13.06 11.68
CA GLY A 499 15.52 14.40 11.31
C GLY A 499 14.07 14.43 10.81
N LEU A 500 13.27 13.48 11.25
CA LEU A 500 11.85 13.36 10.95
C LEU A 500 11.02 14.23 11.92
N MET A 501 9.74 14.40 11.62
CA MET A 501 8.77 14.95 12.57
C MET A 501 8.48 13.97 13.71
N LYS A 502 7.69 14.36 14.70
CA LYS A 502 7.17 13.47 15.74
C LYS A 502 6.12 12.53 15.14
N ILE A 503 6.55 11.35 14.73
CA ILE A 503 5.74 10.39 13.98
C ILE A 503 4.63 9.83 14.87
N LYS A 504 3.42 9.81 14.34
CA LYS A 504 2.24 9.22 14.97
C LYS A 504 1.86 7.87 14.35
N LYS A 505 1.93 7.76 13.01
CA LYS A 505 1.62 6.54 12.25
C LYS A 505 2.47 6.47 10.99
N MET A 506 2.63 5.25 10.49
CA MET A 506 3.22 4.98 9.19
C MET A 506 2.30 4.13 8.33
N SER A 507 2.41 4.29 7.02
CA SER A 507 1.68 3.49 6.04
C SER A 507 2.56 3.25 4.82
N TRP A 508 2.57 2.04 4.30
CA TRP A 508 3.20 1.75 3.02
C TRP A 508 2.31 2.17 1.87
N ARG A 509 2.93 2.69 0.83
CA ARG A 509 2.26 2.86 -0.46
C ARG A 509 3.15 2.40 -1.60
N ALA A 510 2.55 1.80 -2.59
CA ALA A 510 3.06 1.70 -3.93
C ALA A 510 1.89 1.97 -4.88
N VAL A 511 2.14 2.77 -5.92
CA VAL A 511 1.15 3.18 -6.92
C VAL A 511 1.68 2.73 -8.26
N GLU A 512 0.91 1.89 -8.94
CA GLU A 512 1.17 1.47 -10.32
C GLU A 512 0.81 2.58 -11.31
#